data_eec53360237d3d65471e1781c33e13fe
#
_entry.id   eec53360237d3d65471e1781c33e13fe
#
_cell.length_a   1.000
_cell.length_b   1.000
_cell.length_c   1.000
_cell.angle_alpha   90.00
_cell.angle_beta   90.00
_cell.angle_gamma   90.00
#
_symmetry.space_group_name_H-M   'P 1'
#
loop_
_entity.id
_entity.type
_entity.pdbx_description
1 polymer ?
#
loop_
_entity_poly.entity_id
_entity_poly.type
_entity_poly.pdbx_seq_one_letter_code
_entity_poly.pdbx_strand_id
1 'polypeptide(L)'
;MQAPLKKLITLTLLILTAIFSCYSTAKAGAAIKISALKFGTVNWTLETIKQNQLDKQYGFELIIQPLASSGAGKIALQANAADIIVSDWTWVARQRGFSSNYLFAPYSSSAGSIMVPGSSTIRSIEDLAGKKLGIAGGGLDKNWLLLRALALKNNIDLEVKVDKVFGAPPLLNSLIKQGELDALINYWHYSVRLKAEGYRELINTHQIIQRLGIDTTVPILGYVFREQWAHKNSSNLENFLAASREAANLLCTSDTHWNAILPLTRTDDKSTHQLLRSNYCNGRVAIFTEKEKRAIADIYSILADTGGEKLVGSVKQLDPEIFWVNSRH
;
A
#
# COMPACT_ATOMS: atom_id res chain seq x y z
N MET A 1 6.94 -78.09 8.84
CA MET A 1 7.74 -76.90 9.16
C MET A 1 7.43 -75.71 8.26
N GLN A 2 6.16 -75.24 8.20
CA GLN A 2 5.78 -74.07 7.35
C GLN A 2 5.03 -72.94 8.08
N ALA A 3 4.84 -73.04 9.38
CA ALA A 3 4.06 -72.05 10.16
C ALA A 3 4.76 -70.71 10.54
N PRO A 4 6.11 -70.63 10.77
CA PRO A 4 6.71 -69.39 11.20
C PRO A 4 6.91 -68.35 10.09
N LEU A 5 7.04 -68.83 8.79
CA LEU A 5 7.31 -67.93 7.68
C LEU A 5 6.08 -67.07 7.33
N LYS A 6 4.84 -67.63 7.38
CA LYS A 6 3.58 -66.89 7.10
C LYS A 6 3.31 -65.81 8.14
N LYS A 7 3.61 -66.05 9.41
CA LYS A 7 3.43 -65.03 10.47
C LYS A 7 4.42 -63.84 10.34
N LEU A 8 5.64 -64.12 9.88
CA LEU A 8 6.65 -63.07 9.66
C LEU A 8 6.26 -62.17 8.45
N ILE A 9 5.76 -62.74 7.36
CA ILE A 9 5.32 -62.00 6.18
C ILE A 9 4.09 -61.13 6.51
N THR A 10 3.12 -61.64 7.30
CA THR A 10 1.93 -60.87 7.71
C THR A 10 2.29 -59.70 8.64
N LEU A 11 3.25 -59.89 9.53
CA LEU A 11 3.71 -58.82 10.46
C LEU A 11 4.46 -57.71 9.70
N THR A 12 5.30 -58.09 8.69
CA THR A 12 6.04 -57.12 7.87
C THR A 12 5.08 -56.32 6.98
N LEU A 13 4.02 -56.96 6.44
CA LEU A 13 3.02 -56.28 5.64
C LEU A 13 2.19 -55.28 6.48
N LEU A 14 1.85 -55.59 7.71
CA LEU A 14 1.13 -54.72 8.64
C LEU A 14 1.98 -53.53 9.07
N ILE A 15 3.27 -53.68 9.23
CA ILE A 15 4.19 -52.58 9.56
C ILE A 15 4.38 -51.64 8.35
N LEU A 16 4.45 -52.18 7.12
CA LEU A 16 4.53 -51.35 5.91
C LEU A 16 3.26 -50.52 5.67
N THR A 17 2.07 -51.07 5.97
CA THR A 17 0.82 -50.33 5.86
C THR A 17 0.65 -49.24 6.94
N ALA A 18 1.19 -49.43 8.11
CA ALA A 18 1.19 -48.42 9.20
C ALA A 18 2.11 -47.23 8.90
N ILE A 19 3.23 -47.45 8.20
CA ILE A 19 4.17 -46.38 7.80
C ILE A 19 3.57 -45.54 6.66
N PHE A 20 2.75 -46.09 5.79
CA PHE A 20 2.11 -45.38 4.69
C PHE A 20 0.93 -44.49 5.13
N SER A 21 0.35 -44.72 6.33
CA SER A 21 -0.79 -43.95 6.84
C SER A 21 -0.38 -42.63 7.52
N CYS A 22 0.93 -42.35 7.71
CA CYS A 22 1.43 -41.13 8.32
C CYS A 22 1.84 -40.03 7.32
N TYR A 23 1.61 -40.22 6.02
CA TYR A 23 1.65 -39.06 5.12
C TYR A 23 0.36 -38.23 5.35
N SER A 24 0.39 -37.40 6.40
CA SER A 24 -0.53 -36.27 6.49
C SER A 24 -0.42 -35.51 5.17
N THR A 25 -1.44 -35.62 4.34
CA THR A 25 -1.62 -34.70 3.22
C THR A 25 -1.67 -33.31 3.84
N ALA A 26 -0.54 -32.60 3.81
CA ALA A 26 -0.50 -31.19 4.15
C ALA A 26 -1.62 -30.54 3.28
N LYS A 27 -2.73 -30.21 3.93
CA LYS A 27 -3.85 -29.55 3.26
C LYS A 27 -3.27 -28.33 2.60
N ALA A 28 -3.20 -28.32 1.27
CA ALA A 28 -2.69 -27.17 0.54
C ALA A 28 -3.41 -25.93 1.09
N GLY A 29 -2.66 -25.00 1.64
CA GLY A 29 -3.23 -23.79 2.22
C GLY A 29 -4.12 -23.11 1.19
N ALA A 30 -5.22 -22.52 1.61
CA ALA A 30 -6.11 -21.81 0.69
C ALA A 30 -5.33 -20.73 -0.07
N ALA A 31 -5.48 -20.69 -1.39
CA ALA A 31 -4.81 -19.71 -2.23
C ALA A 31 -5.42 -18.32 -2.00
N ILE A 32 -4.57 -17.30 -1.86
CA ILE A 32 -4.92 -15.89 -1.80
C ILE A 32 -4.32 -15.19 -3.01
N LYS A 33 -5.16 -14.64 -3.89
CA LYS A 33 -4.74 -13.89 -5.07
C LYS A 33 -4.67 -12.41 -4.74
N ILE A 34 -3.46 -11.85 -4.72
CA ILE A 34 -3.26 -10.42 -4.56
C ILE A 34 -2.83 -9.78 -5.87
N SER A 35 -3.55 -8.74 -6.29
CA SER A 35 -3.17 -7.92 -7.43
C SER A 35 -2.50 -6.64 -6.96
N ALA A 36 -1.25 -6.42 -7.39
CA ALA A 36 -0.43 -5.29 -6.98
C ALA A 36 0.28 -4.63 -8.16
N LEU A 37 0.58 -3.34 -8.04
CA LEU A 37 1.36 -2.61 -9.05
C LEU A 37 2.73 -3.26 -9.20
N LYS A 38 3.11 -3.63 -10.44
CA LYS A 38 4.39 -4.29 -10.76
C LYS A 38 5.62 -3.56 -10.17
N PHE A 39 5.54 -2.25 -10.01
CA PHE A 39 6.63 -1.40 -9.54
C PHE A 39 6.31 -0.64 -8.25
N GLY A 40 5.26 -1.07 -7.54
CA GLY A 40 4.88 -0.54 -6.24
C GLY A 40 5.70 -1.17 -5.11
N THR A 41 5.87 -0.41 -4.03
CA THR A 41 6.66 -0.84 -2.87
C THR A 41 6.04 -1.97 -2.07
N VAL A 42 4.74 -2.24 -2.26
CA VAL A 42 4.09 -3.43 -1.68
C VAL A 42 4.73 -4.75 -2.17
N ASN A 43 5.29 -4.76 -3.39
CA ASN A 43 5.99 -5.95 -3.91
C ASN A 43 7.20 -6.33 -3.08
N TRP A 44 7.84 -5.39 -2.38
CA TRP A 44 8.94 -5.70 -1.45
C TRP A 44 8.46 -6.62 -0.33
N THR A 45 7.30 -6.30 0.27
CA THR A 45 6.66 -7.13 1.29
C THR A 45 6.22 -8.48 0.72
N LEU A 46 5.54 -8.48 -0.43
CA LEU A 46 5.00 -9.70 -1.05
C LEU A 46 6.12 -10.67 -1.47
N GLU A 47 7.19 -10.13 -2.04
CA GLU A 47 8.36 -10.92 -2.42
C GLU A 47 9.07 -11.49 -1.19
N THR A 48 9.18 -10.72 -0.11
CA THR A 48 9.74 -11.20 1.16
C THR A 48 8.90 -12.33 1.74
N ILE A 49 7.57 -12.27 1.65
CA ILE A 49 6.68 -13.38 2.03
C ILE A 49 7.03 -14.64 1.22
N LYS A 50 7.20 -14.52 -0.10
CA LYS A 50 7.50 -15.67 -0.98
C LYS A 50 8.89 -16.23 -0.75
N GLN A 51 9.92 -15.39 -0.72
CA GLN A 51 11.31 -15.82 -0.54
C GLN A 51 11.56 -16.52 0.79
N ASN A 52 10.85 -16.09 1.86
CA ASN A 52 10.96 -16.70 3.18
C ASN A 52 9.86 -17.73 3.47
N GLN A 53 9.05 -18.10 2.48
CA GLN A 53 7.97 -19.07 2.61
C GLN A 53 6.98 -18.75 3.77
N LEU A 54 6.82 -17.47 4.11
CA LEU A 54 5.89 -17.06 5.17
C LEU A 54 4.45 -17.44 4.84
N ASP A 55 4.08 -17.43 3.55
CA ASP A 55 2.77 -17.92 3.11
C ASP A 55 2.54 -19.39 3.55
N LYS A 56 3.55 -20.25 3.41
CA LYS A 56 3.48 -21.66 3.82
C LYS A 56 3.48 -21.80 5.35
N GLN A 57 4.31 -21.02 6.04
CA GLN A 57 4.39 -21.02 7.50
C GLN A 57 3.08 -20.58 8.15
N TYR A 58 2.39 -19.62 7.53
CA TYR A 58 1.08 -19.13 7.95
C TYR A 58 -0.10 -19.91 7.34
N GLY A 59 0.14 -21.03 6.62
CA GLY A 59 -0.88 -21.97 6.18
C GLY A 59 -1.72 -21.50 4.99
N PHE A 60 -1.21 -20.61 4.13
CA PHE A 60 -1.85 -20.20 2.87
C PHE A 60 -0.87 -20.28 1.70
N GLU A 61 -1.37 -20.11 0.48
CA GLU A 61 -0.57 -19.96 -0.73
C GLU A 61 -0.76 -18.57 -1.31
N LEU A 62 0.32 -17.76 -1.40
CA LEU A 62 0.27 -16.43 -1.98
C LEU A 62 0.47 -16.48 -3.50
N ILE A 63 -0.52 -15.97 -4.24
CA ILE A 63 -0.47 -15.79 -5.71
C ILE A 63 -0.42 -14.29 -6.00
N ILE A 64 0.72 -13.81 -6.49
CA ILE A 64 0.93 -12.40 -6.82
C ILE A 64 0.61 -12.19 -8.30
N GLN A 65 -0.30 -11.25 -8.58
CA GLN A 65 -0.69 -10.84 -9.93
C GLN A 65 -0.19 -9.41 -10.18
N PRO A 66 0.89 -9.23 -10.96
CA PRO A 66 1.43 -7.90 -11.23
C PRO A 66 0.53 -7.13 -12.21
N LEU A 67 0.28 -5.86 -11.89
CA LEU A 67 -0.56 -4.96 -12.68
C LEU A 67 0.19 -3.72 -13.14
N ALA A 68 -0.25 -3.16 -14.27
CA ALA A 68 0.31 -1.94 -14.83
C ALA A 68 -0.22 -0.67 -14.13
N SER A 69 -1.44 -0.69 -13.60
CA SER A 69 -2.08 0.46 -12.94
C SER A 69 -2.96 0.06 -11.76
N SER A 70 -3.18 1.00 -10.85
CA SER A 70 -4.10 0.81 -9.71
C SER A 70 -5.56 0.63 -10.17
N GLY A 71 -5.94 1.24 -11.29
CA GLY A 71 -7.25 1.04 -11.91
C GLY A 71 -7.49 -0.40 -12.33
N ALA A 72 -6.49 -1.07 -12.91
CA ALA A 72 -6.58 -2.49 -13.27
C ALA A 72 -6.81 -3.38 -12.03
N GLY A 73 -6.19 -3.04 -10.88
CA GLY A 73 -6.44 -3.74 -9.62
C GLY A 73 -7.88 -3.64 -9.15
N LYS A 74 -8.44 -2.43 -9.20
CA LYS A 74 -9.84 -2.20 -8.85
C LYS A 74 -10.80 -3.02 -9.71
N ILE A 75 -10.54 -3.07 -11.03
CA ILE A 75 -11.30 -3.90 -11.98
C ILE A 75 -11.14 -5.40 -11.64
N ALA A 76 -9.92 -5.86 -11.36
CA ALA A 76 -9.68 -7.25 -11.00
C ALA A 76 -10.43 -7.67 -9.72
N LEU A 77 -10.46 -6.80 -8.69
CA LEU A 77 -11.22 -7.05 -7.46
C LEU A 77 -12.72 -7.09 -7.70
N GLN A 78 -13.25 -6.16 -8.50
CA GLN A 78 -14.66 -6.09 -8.88
C GLN A 78 -15.11 -7.31 -9.70
N ALA A 79 -14.23 -7.80 -10.59
CA ALA A 79 -14.46 -8.98 -11.41
C ALA A 79 -14.21 -10.33 -10.69
N ASN A 80 -13.88 -10.34 -9.40
CA ASN A 80 -13.47 -11.53 -8.63
C ASN A 80 -12.20 -12.23 -9.17
N ALA A 81 -11.42 -11.56 -10.00
CA ALA A 81 -10.14 -12.06 -10.49
C ALA A 81 -9.01 -11.93 -9.44
N ALA A 82 -9.17 -11.04 -8.48
CA ALA A 82 -8.31 -10.90 -7.31
C ALA A 82 -9.14 -11.00 -6.02
N ASP A 83 -8.53 -11.50 -4.95
CA ASP A 83 -9.10 -11.51 -3.61
C ASP A 83 -8.75 -10.25 -2.86
N ILE A 84 -7.51 -9.78 -3.02
CA ILE A 84 -6.95 -8.61 -2.35
C ILE A 84 -6.28 -7.70 -3.39
N ILE A 85 -6.42 -6.38 -3.18
CA ILE A 85 -5.64 -5.35 -3.88
C ILE A 85 -5.02 -4.40 -2.86
N VAL A 86 -4.10 -3.53 -3.32
CA VAL A 86 -3.67 -2.37 -2.53
C VAL A 86 -4.36 -1.13 -3.07
N SER A 87 -5.10 -0.45 -2.20
CA SER A 87 -5.81 0.78 -2.53
C SER A 87 -5.93 1.66 -1.28
N ASP A 88 -6.77 2.67 -1.36
CA ASP A 88 -7.02 3.63 -0.30
C ASP A 88 -8.47 3.58 0.21
N TRP A 89 -8.67 4.05 1.43
CA TRP A 89 -9.97 4.09 2.08
C TRP A 89 -10.97 5.06 1.40
N THR A 90 -10.52 6.07 0.67
CA THR A 90 -11.40 6.97 -0.10
C THR A 90 -12.15 6.20 -1.20
N TRP A 91 -11.41 5.32 -1.91
CA TRP A 91 -12.03 4.46 -2.91
C TRP A 91 -13.02 3.46 -2.27
N VAL A 92 -12.67 2.87 -1.12
CA VAL A 92 -13.55 1.94 -0.39
C VAL A 92 -14.84 2.63 0.03
N ALA A 93 -14.75 3.82 0.64
CA ALA A 93 -15.90 4.62 1.03
C ALA A 93 -16.81 4.93 -0.16
N ARG A 94 -16.22 5.37 -1.29
CA ARG A 94 -16.98 5.65 -2.51
C ARG A 94 -17.72 4.41 -3.02
N GLN A 95 -17.13 3.22 -2.96
CA GLN A 95 -17.77 1.98 -3.42
C GLN A 95 -18.97 1.61 -2.56
N ARG A 96 -18.97 1.90 -1.26
CA ARG A 96 -20.16 1.73 -0.41
C ARG A 96 -21.35 2.56 -0.90
N GLY A 97 -21.12 3.75 -1.43
CA GLY A 97 -22.17 4.56 -2.07
C GLY A 97 -22.82 3.90 -3.29
N PHE A 98 -22.18 2.89 -3.87
CA PHE A 98 -22.72 2.06 -4.96
C PHE A 98 -23.16 0.67 -4.49
N SER A 99 -23.42 0.50 -3.20
CA SER A 99 -23.82 -0.78 -2.56
C SER A 99 -22.79 -1.90 -2.76
N SER A 100 -21.52 -1.54 -2.93
CA SER A 100 -20.42 -2.50 -3.08
C SER A 100 -19.59 -2.52 -1.80
N ASN A 101 -19.70 -3.62 -1.03
CA ASN A 101 -19.06 -3.74 0.27
C ASN A 101 -17.63 -4.25 0.17
N TYR A 102 -16.70 -3.32 0.29
CA TYR A 102 -15.27 -3.58 0.45
C TYR A 102 -14.83 -3.16 1.85
N LEU A 103 -13.79 -3.85 2.35
CA LEU A 103 -13.14 -3.54 3.61
C LEU A 103 -11.67 -3.19 3.39
N PHE A 104 -11.14 -2.42 4.32
CA PHE A 104 -9.79 -1.88 4.29
C PHE A 104 -9.02 -2.35 5.52
N ALA A 105 -7.90 -3.04 5.33
CA ALA A 105 -6.93 -3.34 6.37
C ALA A 105 -5.69 -2.45 6.18
N PRO A 106 -5.28 -1.66 7.18
CA PRO A 106 -4.15 -0.74 7.09
C PRO A 106 -2.84 -1.43 6.71
N TYR A 107 -2.07 -0.80 5.79
CA TYR A 107 -0.77 -1.29 5.34
C TYR A 107 0.35 -0.26 5.52
N SER A 108 0.16 0.98 5.03
CA SER A 108 1.21 1.99 5.01
C SER A 108 0.68 3.40 5.20
N SER A 109 1.37 4.19 6.02
CA SER A 109 1.16 5.64 6.17
C SER A 109 2.02 6.46 5.20
N SER A 110 2.92 5.82 4.43
CA SER A 110 3.78 6.53 3.47
C SER A 110 2.94 7.17 2.37
N ALA A 111 3.06 8.47 2.24
CA ALA A 111 2.39 9.30 1.26
C ALA A 111 3.40 10.04 0.39
N GLY A 112 2.92 10.88 -0.52
CA GLY A 112 3.77 11.69 -1.38
C GLY A 112 4.34 12.93 -0.71
N SER A 113 5.12 13.67 -1.49
CA SER A 113 5.62 14.99 -1.11
C SER A 113 5.73 15.90 -2.33
N ILE A 114 5.86 17.20 -2.03
CA ILE A 114 6.13 18.23 -3.03
C ILE A 114 7.63 18.44 -3.06
N MET A 115 8.23 18.18 -4.24
CA MET A 115 9.65 18.30 -4.51
C MET A 115 9.92 19.51 -5.38
N VAL A 116 11.03 20.20 -5.11
CA VAL A 116 11.54 21.30 -5.92
C VAL A 116 13.04 21.11 -6.19
N PRO A 117 13.61 21.65 -7.28
CA PRO A 117 15.06 21.67 -7.48
C PRO A 117 15.79 22.26 -6.26
N GLY A 118 16.98 21.74 -5.94
CA GLY A 118 17.76 22.23 -4.79
C GLY A 118 18.03 23.73 -4.84
N SER A 119 18.26 24.27 -6.05
CA SER A 119 18.50 25.71 -6.34
C SER A 119 17.21 26.53 -6.42
N SER A 120 16.02 25.92 -6.38
CA SER A 120 14.73 26.62 -6.52
C SER A 120 14.55 27.69 -5.45
N THR A 121 13.97 28.82 -5.84
CA THR A 121 13.56 29.90 -4.95
C THR A 121 12.24 29.62 -4.22
N ILE A 122 11.48 28.58 -4.62
CA ILE A 122 10.24 28.17 -3.95
C ILE A 122 10.58 27.69 -2.53
N ARG A 123 10.04 28.37 -1.50
CA ARG A 123 10.28 28.05 -0.07
C ARG A 123 9.00 27.70 0.67
N SER A 124 7.85 28.07 0.14
CA SER A 124 6.53 27.87 0.75
C SER A 124 5.52 27.41 -0.29
N ILE A 125 4.32 27.02 0.16
CA ILE A 125 3.21 26.63 -0.75
C ILE A 125 2.67 27.83 -1.54
N GLU A 126 2.81 29.03 -1.00
CA GLU A 126 2.42 30.31 -1.60
C GLU A 126 3.25 30.59 -2.87
N ASP A 127 4.54 30.21 -2.86
CA ASP A 127 5.46 30.40 -3.98
C ASP A 127 5.14 29.49 -5.18
N LEU A 128 4.22 28.52 -5.01
CA LEU A 128 3.74 27.70 -6.12
C LEU A 128 2.82 28.45 -7.09
N ALA A 129 2.29 29.60 -6.68
CA ALA A 129 1.46 30.42 -7.57
C ALA A 129 2.24 30.86 -8.81
N GLY A 130 1.67 30.67 -10.01
CA GLY A 130 2.29 30.95 -11.29
C GLY A 130 3.36 29.96 -11.72
N LYS A 131 3.54 28.84 -10.98
CA LYS A 131 4.54 27.79 -11.28
C LYS A 131 3.93 26.63 -12.05
N LYS A 132 4.77 25.93 -12.80
CA LYS A 132 4.43 24.70 -13.50
C LYS A 132 4.63 23.51 -12.57
N LEU A 133 3.50 22.92 -12.14
CA LEU A 133 3.45 21.86 -11.12
C LEU A 133 3.10 20.52 -11.75
N GLY A 134 4.03 19.56 -11.65
CA GLY A 134 3.76 18.16 -11.98
C GLY A 134 2.91 17.50 -10.88
N ILE A 135 1.92 16.71 -11.26
CA ILE A 135 1.02 16.02 -10.33
C ILE A 135 0.87 14.56 -10.73
N ALA A 136 1.43 13.66 -9.92
CA ALA A 136 1.24 12.22 -10.10
C ALA A 136 -0.17 11.82 -9.65
N GLY A 137 -0.81 10.87 -10.36
CA GLY A 137 -2.15 10.37 -10.00
C GLY A 137 -3.33 11.19 -10.52
N GLY A 138 -3.06 12.36 -11.11
CA GLY A 138 -4.08 13.21 -11.75
C GLY A 138 -4.82 14.14 -10.79
N GLY A 139 -5.87 14.81 -11.30
CA GLY A 139 -6.59 15.86 -10.58
C GLY A 139 -7.36 15.42 -9.32
N LEU A 140 -7.54 14.12 -9.12
CA LEU A 140 -8.16 13.54 -7.92
C LEU A 140 -7.13 12.83 -7.02
N ASP A 141 -5.81 13.06 -7.24
CA ASP A 141 -4.79 12.57 -6.31
C ASP A 141 -4.93 13.21 -4.94
N LYS A 142 -4.83 12.41 -3.89
CA LYS A 142 -5.05 12.88 -2.51
C LYS A 142 -4.01 13.88 -2.04
N ASN A 143 -2.74 13.71 -2.46
CA ASN A 143 -1.69 14.66 -2.07
C ASN A 143 -1.97 16.04 -2.69
N TRP A 144 -2.45 16.07 -3.94
CA TRP A 144 -2.87 17.28 -4.61
C TRP A 144 -4.07 17.94 -3.93
N LEU A 145 -5.12 17.17 -3.63
CA LEU A 145 -6.32 17.69 -2.99
C LEU A 145 -6.05 18.23 -1.58
N LEU A 146 -5.21 17.54 -0.80
CA LEU A 146 -4.79 18.00 0.52
C LEU A 146 -3.94 19.28 0.44
N LEU A 147 -3.04 19.38 -0.55
CA LEU A 147 -2.27 20.61 -0.79
C LEU A 147 -3.19 21.78 -1.14
N ARG A 148 -4.20 21.53 -2.00
CA ARG A 148 -5.23 22.56 -2.34
C ARG A 148 -6.00 23.00 -1.10
N ALA A 149 -6.45 22.05 -0.28
CA ALA A 149 -7.15 22.35 0.97
C ALA A 149 -6.30 23.25 1.90
N LEU A 150 -5.02 22.93 2.05
CA LEU A 150 -4.11 23.73 2.86
C LEU A 150 -3.88 25.12 2.26
N ALA A 151 -3.72 25.24 0.95
CA ALA A 151 -3.56 26.51 0.27
C ALA A 151 -4.83 27.40 0.38
N LEU A 152 -6.02 26.80 0.24
CA LEU A 152 -7.30 27.50 0.43
C LEU A 152 -7.45 28.04 1.86
N LYS A 153 -6.98 27.33 2.87
CA LYS A 153 -6.94 27.81 4.26
C LYS A 153 -6.09 29.08 4.39
N ASN A 154 -5.11 29.27 3.49
CA ASN A 154 -4.27 30.47 3.40
C ASN A 154 -4.76 31.45 2.32
N ASN A 155 -6.02 31.35 1.88
CA ASN A 155 -6.65 32.19 0.84
C ASN A 155 -5.96 32.11 -0.54
N ILE A 156 -5.35 30.96 -0.86
CA ILE A 156 -4.70 30.72 -2.14
C ILE A 156 -5.39 29.58 -2.87
N ASP A 157 -5.99 29.88 -4.02
CA ASP A 157 -6.57 28.85 -4.90
C ASP A 157 -5.52 28.34 -5.88
N LEU A 158 -4.82 27.26 -5.51
CA LEU A 158 -3.86 26.61 -6.39
C LEU A 158 -4.51 25.94 -7.61
N GLU A 159 -5.82 25.65 -7.59
CA GLU A 159 -6.50 25.08 -8.76
C GLU A 159 -6.43 25.99 -9.98
N VAL A 160 -6.47 27.30 -9.75
CA VAL A 160 -6.40 28.31 -10.82
C VAL A 160 -5.04 28.97 -10.94
N LYS A 161 -4.21 28.92 -9.87
CA LYS A 161 -2.94 29.67 -9.82
C LYS A 161 -1.72 28.87 -10.31
N VAL A 162 -1.82 27.55 -10.51
CA VAL A 162 -0.69 26.74 -11.00
C VAL A 162 -0.96 26.21 -12.40
N ASP A 163 0.10 26.09 -13.22
CA ASP A 163 0.06 25.36 -14.48
C ASP A 163 0.25 23.87 -14.18
N LYS A 164 -0.81 23.07 -14.33
CA LYS A 164 -0.83 21.64 -13.92
C LYS A 164 -0.39 20.73 -15.05
N VAL A 165 0.60 19.86 -14.77
CA VAL A 165 1.04 18.78 -15.67
C VAL A 165 0.76 17.43 -14.99
N PHE A 166 -0.24 16.70 -15.50
CA PHE A 166 -0.56 15.36 -15.01
C PHE A 166 0.27 14.30 -15.73
N GLY A 167 0.78 13.33 -14.99
CA GLY A 167 1.58 12.28 -15.60
C GLY A 167 1.86 11.10 -14.68
N ALA A 168 2.44 10.06 -15.27
CA ALA A 168 2.95 8.93 -14.51
C ALA A 168 4.17 9.33 -13.65
N PRO A 169 4.33 8.79 -12.44
CA PRO A 169 5.41 9.16 -11.53
C PRO A 169 6.82 9.18 -12.14
N PRO A 170 7.27 8.15 -12.91
CA PRO A 170 8.61 8.19 -13.52
C PRO A 170 8.76 9.27 -14.62
N LEU A 171 7.71 9.52 -15.40
CA LEU A 171 7.71 10.58 -16.40
C LEU A 171 7.89 11.95 -15.75
N LEU A 172 7.13 12.23 -14.69
CA LEU A 172 7.21 13.50 -13.98
C LEU A 172 8.59 13.71 -13.32
N ASN A 173 9.22 12.63 -12.80
CA ASN A 173 10.60 12.72 -12.34
C ASN A 173 11.57 13.08 -13.47
N SER A 174 11.36 12.58 -14.70
CA SER A 174 12.17 12.97 -15.85
C SER A 174 11.93 14.44 -16.22
N LEU A 175 10.69 14.90 -16.25
CA LEU A 175 10.35 16.28 -16.62
C LEU A 175 10.95 17.31 -15.65
N ILE A 176 10.90 17.07 -14.33
CA ILE A 176 11.51 18.01 -13.38
C ILE A 176 13.04 18.01 -13.51
N LYS A 177 13.68 16.87 -13.83
CA LYS A 177 15.14 16.81 -14.09
C LYS A 177 15.55 17.55 -15.36
N GLN A 178 14.66 17.62 -16.36
CA GLN A 178 14.87 18.37 -17.59
C GLN A 178 14.57 19.88 -17.44
N GLY A 179 14.11 20.32 -16.26
CA GLY A 179 13.73 21.72 -16.03
C GLY A 179 12.37 22.10 -16.61
N GLU A 180 11.57 21.11 -17.02
CA GLU A 180 10.24 21.31 -17.60
C GLU A 180 9.15 21.56 -16.52
N LEU A 181 9.48 21.36 -15.24
CA LEU A 181 8.63 21.58 -14.09
C LEU A 181 9.36 22.38 -13.01
N ASP A 182 8.68 23.34 -12.39
CA ASP A 182 9.20 24.12 -11.26
C ASP A 182 9.08 23.34 -9.94
N ALA A 183 8.03 22.53 -9.83
CA ALA A 183 7.74 21.70 -8.65
C ALA A 183 7.02 20.40 -9.07
N LEU A 184 7.04 19.41 -8.21
CA LEU A 184 6.46 18.09 -8.49
C LEU A 184 5.83 17.49 -7.24
N ILE A 185 4.54 17.13 -7.32
CA ILE A 185 3.88 16.22 -6.37
C ILE A 185 4.09 14.80 -6.86
N ASN A 186 4.79 13.97 -6.07
CA ASN A 186 5.00 12.59 -6.46
C ASN A 186 4.85 11.64 -5.27
N TYR A 187 4.73 10.35 -5.57
CA TYR A 187 4.66 9.31 -4.55
C TYR A 187 6.00 9.19 -3.81
N TRP A 188 5.96 8.85 -2.53
CA TRP A 188 7.08 8.90 -1.62
C TRP A 188 8.39 8.28 -2.16
N HIS A 189 8.32 7.11 -2.80
CA HIS A 189 9.50 6.41 -3.31
C HIS A 189 10.10 7.05 -4.57
N TYR A 190 9.35 7.87 -5.31
CA TYR A 190 9.86 8.73 -6.37
C TYR A 190 10.45 10.03 -5.82
N SER A 191 9.82 10.60 -4.79
CA SER A 191 10.34 11.77 -4.08
C SER A 191 11.68 11.47 -3.39
N VAL A 192 11.81 10.29 -2.79
CA VAL A 192 13.08 9.82 -2.19
C VAL A 192 14.22 9.79 -3.20
N ARG A 193 13.97 9.32 -4.44
CA ARG A 193 14.99 9.33 -5.50
C ARG A 193 15.43 10.74 -5.87
N LEU A 194 14.49 11.66 -6.03
CA LEU A 194 14.80 13.06 -6.25
C LEU A 194 15.61 13.66 -5.10
N LYS A 195 15.26 13.33 -3.86
CA LYS A 195 16.01 13.78 -2.67
C LYS A 195 17.45 13.29 -2.69
N ALA A 196 17.70 12.04 -3.08
CA ALA A 196 19.05 11.50 -3.26
C ALA A 196 19.85 12.22 -4.35
N GLU A 197 19.18 12.79 -5.35
CA GLU A 197 19.76 13.58 -6.44
C GLU A 197 19.86 15.10 -6.14
N GLY A 198 19.66 15.51 -4.88
CA GLY A 198 19.81 16.90 -4.44
C GLY A 198 18.57 17.79 -4.57
N TYR A 199 17.42 17.21 -4.92
CA TYR A 199 16.16 17.93 -4.86
C TYR A 199 15.71 18.13 -3.39
N ARG A 200 14.99 19.19 -3.15
CA ARG A 200 14.50 19.53 -1.81
C ARG A 200 13.02 19.21 -1.68
N GLU A 201 12.65 18.58 -0.58
CA GLU A 201 11.27 18.43 -0.18
C GLU A 201 10.76 19.79 0.35
N LEU A 202 9.74 20.35 -0.29
CA LEU A 202 9.08 21.58 0.16
C LEU A 202 8.17 21.28 1.36
N ILE A 203 7.33 20.28 1.20
CA ILE A 203 6.41 19.79 2.22
C ILE A 203 5.96 18.38 1.87
N ASN A 204 5.78 17.50 2.85
CA ASN A 204 5.19 16.18 2.64
C ASN A 204 3.73 16.14 3.08
N THR A 205 3.02 15.10 2.65
CA THR A 205 1.58 14.95 2.93
C THR A 205 1.27 14.88 4.42
N HIS A 206 2.14 14.28 5.23
CA HIS A 206 1.95 14.23 6.68
C HIS A 206 1.97 15.65 7.29
N GLN A 207 2.94 16.47 6.88
CA GLN A 207 3.01 17.88 7.31
C GLN A 207 1.82 18.71 6.81
N ILE A 208 1.30 18.41 5.61
CA ILE A 208 0.07 19.05 5.11
C ILE A 208 -1.10 18.73 6.05
N ILE A 209 -1.30 17.44 6.37
CA ILE A 209 -2.36 16.96 7.26
C ILE A 209 -2.24 17.62 8.66
N GLN A 210 -1.02 17.71 9.20
CA GLN A 210 -0.78 18.40 10.47
C GLN A 210 -1.16 19.88 10.41
N ARG A 211 -0.79 20.59 9.35
CA ARG A 211 -1.16 22.01 9.17
C ARG A 211 -2.65 22.23 8.93
N LEU A 212 -3.36 21.20 8.47
CA LEU A 212 -4.82 21.19 8.40
C LEU A 212 -5.48 20.97 9.77
N GLY A 213 -4.70 20.64 10.81
CA GLY A 213 -5.16 20.49 12.20
C GLY A 213 -5.30 19.04 12.68
N ILE A 214 -4.75 18.09 11.95
CA ILE A 214 -4.84 16.66 12.28
C ILE A 214 -3.45 16.12 12.63
N ASP A 215 -3.16 15.97 13.92
CA ASP A 215 -1.85 15.57 14.46
C ASP A 215 -1.62 14.05 14.51
N THR A 216 -2.56 13.27 13.97
CA THR A 216 -2.49 11.81 14.00
C THR A 216 -1.95 11.27 12.67
N THR A 217 -0.90 10.46 12.72
CA THR A 217 -0.43 9.73 11.53
C THR A 217 -1.42 8.65 11.18
N VAL A 218 -1.93 8.68 9.97
CA VAL A 218 -2.94 7.74 9.47
C VAL A 218 -2.40 6.87 8.34
N PRO A 219 -2.88 5.63 8.20
CA PRO A 219 -2.61 4.83 7.01
C PRO A 219 -3.25 5.47 5.78
N ILE A 220 -2.47 5.63 4.73
CA ILE A 220 -2.93 6.14 3.42
C ILE A 220 -3.30 4.98 2.49
N LEU A 221 -2.55 3.88 2.57
CA LEU A 221 -2.76 2.68 1.78
C LEU A 221 -3.08 1.48 2.68
N GLY A 222 -3.93 0.61 2.16
CA GLY A 222 -4.28 -0.65 2.83
C GLY A 222 -4.54 -1.77 1.83
N TYR A 223 -4.64 -2.97 2.38
CA TYR A 223 -5.19 -4.11 1.68
C TYR A 223 -6.71 -3.96 1.62
N VAL A 224 -7.25 -4.09 0.43
CA VAL A 224 -8.69 -3.95 0.17
C VAL A 224 -9.21 -5.24 -0.42
N PHE A 225 -10.32 -5.70 0.11
CA PHE A 225 -10.96 -6.97 -0.25
C PHE A 225 -12.47 -6.87 -0.10
N ARG A 226 -13.21 -7.80 -0.72
CA ARG A 226 -14.67 -7.86 -0.58
C ARG A 226 -15.04 -8.34 0.82
N GLU A 227 -16.03 -7.70 1.43
CA GLU A 227 -16.52 -8.04 2.77
C GLU A 227 -16.96 -9.50 2.88
N GLN A 228 -17.77 -9.98 1.94
CA GLN A 228 -18.23 -11.36 1.92
C GLN A 228 -17.07 -12.38 1.82
N TRP A 229 -16.05 -12.06 1.00
CA TRP A 229 -14.86 -12.89 0.88
C TRP A 229 -14.07 -12.92 2.18
N ALA A 230 -13.90 -11.76 2.82
CA ALA A 230 -13.16 -11.62 4.06
C ALA A 230 -13.78 -12.43 5.19
N HIS A 231 -15.10 -12.34 5.38
CA HIS A 231 -15.81 -13.13 6.40
C HIS A 231 -15.72 -14.64 6.13
N LYS A 232 -15.88 -15.07 4.88
CA LYS A 232 -15.77 -16.48 4.50
C LYS A 232 -14.34 -17.03 4.68
N ASN A 233 -13.32 -16.19 4.53
CA ASN A 233 -11.90 -16.55 4.55
C ASN A 233 -11.15 -15.87 5.71
N SER A 234 -11.82 -15.51 6.80
CA SER A 234 -11.27 -14.67 7.87
C SER A 234 -9.95 -15.20 8.43
N SER A 235 -9.83 -16.51 8.65
CA SER A 235 -8.59 -17.12 9.15
C SER A 235 -7.42 -16.93 8.16
N ASN A 236 -7.64 -17.17 6.87
CA ASN A 236 -6.62 -17.00 5.84
C ASN A 236 -6.23 -15.53 5.65
N LEU A 237 -7.20 -14.62 5.72
CA LEU A 237 -6.95 -13.18 5.67
C LEU A 237 -6.08 -12.73 6.86
N GLU A 238 -6.40 -13.16 8.08
CA GLU A 238 -5.59 -12.83 9.25
C GLU A 238 -4.17 -13.39 9.14
N ASN A 239 -4.03 -14.61 8.63
CA ASN A 239 -2.74 -15.23 8.38
C ASN A 239 -1.93 -14.43 7.33
N PHE A 240 -2.58 -13.98 6.25
CA PHE A 240 -1.94 -13.10 5.27
C PHE A 240 -1.49 -11.76 5.89
N LEU A 241 -2.37 -11.12 6.68
CA LEU A 241 -2.05 -9.86 7.34
C LEU A 241 -0.89 -10.02 8.36
N ALA A 242 -0.84 -11.15 9.07
CA ALA A 242 0.26 -11.48 9.97
C ALA A 242 1.58 -11.71 9.21
N ALA A 243 1.56 -12.52 8.15
CA ALA A 243 2.72 -12.73 7.28
C ALA A 243 3.23 -11.43 6.65
N SER A 244 2.31 -10.52 6.26
CA SER A 244 2.66 -9.21 5.74
C SER A 244 3.36 -8.33 6.78
N ARG A 245 2.88 -8.33 8.03
CA ARG A 245 3.55 -7.60 9.14
C ARG A 245 4.93 -8.16 9.43
N GLU A 246 5.07 -9.48 9.45
CA GLU A 246 6.36 -10.14 9.67
C GLU A 246 7.35 -9.81 8.54
N ALA A 247 6.94 -9.95 7.28
CA ALA A 247 7.77 -9.60 6.12
C ALA A 247 8.23 -8.14 6.18
N ALA A 248 7.33 -7.21 6.51
CA ALA A 248 7.67 -5.80 6.68
C ALA A 248 8.66 -5.58 7.85
N ASN A 249 8.55 -6.36 8.92
CA ASN A 249 9.50 -6.32 10.02
C ASN A 249 10.88 -6.84 9.60
N LEU A 250 10.95 -7.96 8.89
CA LEU A 250 12.21 -8.53 8.36
C LEU A 250 12.93 -7.52 7.46
N LEU A 251 12.23 -6.83 6.56
CA LEU A 251 12.80 -5.78 5.71
C LEU A 251 13.41 -4.62 6.51
N CYS A 252 12.87 -4.33 7.67
CA CYS A 252 13.33 -3.21 8.50
C CYS A 252 14.44 -3.59 9.48
N THR A 253 14.49 -4.84 9.95
CA THR A 253 15.39 -5.27 11.01
C THR A 253 16.57 -6.12 10.52
N SER A 254 16.51 -6.62 9.27
CA SER A 254 17.52 -7.51 8.72
C SER A 254 18.09 -6.98 7.40
N ASP A 255 19.41 -6.80 7.37
CA ASP A 255 20.10 -6.39 6.14
C ASP A 255 20.05 -7.48 5.07
N THR A 256 20.07 -8.76 5.46
CA THR A 256 19.96 -9.87 4.53
C THR A 256 18.65 -9.80 3.75
N HIS A 257 17.51 -9.60 4.44
CA HIS A 257 16.21 -9.54 3.80
C HIS A 257 16.05 -8.26 2.95
N TRP A 258 16.57 -7.12 3.44
CA TRP A 258 16.57 -5.91 2.65
C TRP A 258 17.41 -6.04 1.37
N ASN A 259 18.60 -6.61 1.47
CA ASN A 259 19.49 -6.84 0.32
C ASN A 259 18.87 -7.78 -0.71
N ALA A 260 18.10 -8.76 -0.31
CA ALA A 260 17.42 -9.68 -1.21
C ALA A 260 16.38 -8.99 -2.12
N ILE A 261 15.79 -7.87 -1.70
CA ILE A 261 14.80 -7.13 -2.49
C ILE A 261 15.39 -5.91 -3.24
N LEU A 262 16.70 -5.65 -3.14
CA LEU A 262 17.34 -4.51 -3.82
C LEU A 262 17.02 -4.44 -5.32
N PRO A 263 16.99 -5.55 -6.09
CA PRO A 263 16.62 -5.48 -7.51
C PRO A 263 15.23 -4.89 -7.75
N LEU A 264 14.31 -5.00 -6.79
CA LEU A 264 12.97 -4.42 -6.88
C LEU A 264 12.96 -2.90 -6.61
N THR A 265 14.01 -2.37 -6.02
CA THR A 265 14.14 -0.93 -5.75
C THR A 265 14.47 -0.13 -7.01
N ARG A 266 15.01 -0.78 -8.06
CA ARG A 266 15.38 -0.17 -9.36
C ARG A 266 16.32 1.02 -9.24
N THR A 267 17.29 0.91 -8.39
CA THR A 267 18.41 1.83 -8.26
C THR A 267 19.60 1.03 -7.77
N ASP A 268 20.80 1.43 -8.16
CA ASP A 268 22.05 0.85 -7.69
C ASP A 268 22.75 1.79 -6.69
N ASP A 269 22.16 2.98 -6.46
CA ASP A 269 22.72 3.97 -5.55
C ASP A 269 22.45 3.61 -4.08
N LYS A 270 23.54 3.45 -3.33
CA LYS A 270 23.50 3.04 -1.93
C LYS A 270 22.77 4.06 -1.01
N SER A 271 22.92 5.35 -1.29
CA SER A 271 22.26 6.39 -0.51
C SER A 271 20.74 6.36 -0.71
N THR A 272 20.32 6.15 -1.96
CA THR A 272 18.90 5.94 -2.29
C THR A 272 18.33 4.69 -1.62
N HIS A 273 19.09 3.58 -1.58
CA HIS A 273 18.65 2.36 -0.87
C HIS A 273 18.39 2.62 0.63
N GLN A 274 19.29 3.35 1.29
CA GLN A 274 19.14 3.69 2.70
C GLN A 274 17.91 4.58 2.95
N LEU A 275 17.70 5.60 2.10
CA LEU A 275 16.54 6.46 2.18
C LEU A 275 15.23 5.72 1.90
N LEU A 276 15.21 4.82 0.89
CA LEU A 276 14.04 3.99 0.59
C LEU A 276 13.70 3.08 1.77
N ARG A 277 14.69 2.41 2.37
CA ARG A 277 14.47 1.56 3.54
C ARG A 277 13.94 2.34 4.73
N SER A 278 14.58 3.47 5.06
CA SER A 278 14.15 4.33 6.16
C SER A 278 12.70 4.80 5.99
N ASN A 279 12.34 5.31 4.80
CA ASN A 279 10.98 5.78 4.54
C ASN A 279 9.96 4.64 4.51
N TYR A 280 10.31 3.47 3.97
CA TYR A 280 9.46 2.28 4.02
C TYR A 280 9.18 1.88 5.47
N CYS A 281 10.22 1.82 6.31
CA CYS A 281 10.10 1.38 7.69
C CYS A 281 9.33 2.37 8.57
N ASN A 282 9.55 3.68 8.37
CA ASN A 282 8.82 4.73 9.06
C ASN A 282 7.33 4.78 8.64
N GLY A 283 7.01 4.31 7.44
CA GLY A 283 5.65 4.26 6.94
C GLY A 283 4.85 3.02 7.38
N ARG A 284 5.41 2.12 8.17
CA ARG A 284 4.67 0.95 8.68
C ARG A 284 3.59 1.39 9.67
N VAL A 285 2.44 0.76 9.58
CA VAL A 285 1.34 1.00 10.53
C VAL A 285 1.56 0.11 11.75
N ALA A 286 1.97 0.70 12.85
CA ALA A 286 2.20 -0.02 14.11
C ALA A 286 0.92 -0.10 14.96
N ILE A 287 0.08 0.93 14.93
CA ILE A 287 -1.12 1.08 15.72
C ILE A 287 -2.25 1.55 14.81
N PHE A 288 -3.44 0.98 14.99
CA PHE A 288 -4.66 1.43 14.31
C PHE A 288 -5.85 1.26 15.24
N THR A 289 -6.28 2.36 15.83
CA THR A 289 -7.32 2.44 16.85
C THR A 289 -8.44 3.41 16.42
N GLU A 290 -9.38 3.65 17.28
CA GLU A 290 -10.44 4.65 17.04
C GLU A 290 -9.90 6.08 16.85
N LYS A 291 -8.68 6.37 17.34
CA LYS A 291 -8.03 7.66 17.13
C LYS A 291 -7.66 7.84 15.65
N GLU A 292 -7.03 6.83 15.05
CA GLU A 292 -6.65 6.86 13.63
C GLU A 292 -7.88 6.83 12.72
N LYS A 293 -8.93 6.09 13.09
CA LYS A 293 -10.21 6.07 12.33
C LYS A 293 -10.88 7.44 12.31
N ARG A 294 -10.94 8.14 13.46
CA ARG A 294 -11.47 9.51 13.53
C ARG A 294 -10.63 10.47 12.67
N ALA A 295 -9.31 10.42 12.79
CA ALA A 295 -8.43 11.25 11.98
C ALA A 295 -8.62 11.00 10.47
N ILE A 296 -8.84 9.76 10.05
CA ILE A 296 -9.17 9.44 8.65
C ILE A 296 -10.52 10.05 8.26
N ALA A 297 -11.52 10.01 9.15
CA ALA A 297 -12.83 10.62 8.87
C ALA A 297 -12.72 12.15 8.68
N ASP A 298 -11.90 12.82 9.49
CA ASP A 298 -11.63 14.26 9.35
C ASP A 298 -10.92 14.57 8.02
N ILE A 299 -9.90 13.77 7.65
CA ILE A 299 -9.21 13.90 6.35
C ILE A 299 -10.18 13.64 5.19
N TYR A 300 -11.06 12.64 5.34
CA TYR A 300 -12.07 12.32 4.34
C TYR A 300 -13.03 13.49 4.09
N SER A 301 -13.47 14.15 5.15
CA SER A 301 -14.31 15.36 5.05
C SER A 301 -13.60 16.47 4.26
N ILE A 302 -12.34 16.76 4.59
CA ILE A 302 -11.53 17.74 3.85
C ILE A 302 -11.41 17.36 2.37
N LEU A 303 -11.18 16.09 2.08
CA LEU A 303 -11.08 15.59 0.72
C LEU A 303 -12.43 15.63 -0.03
N ALA A 304 -13.53 15.36 0.65
CA ALA A 304 -14.87 15.46 0.10
C ALA A 304 -15.20 16.91 -0.29
N ASP A 305 -14.86 17.87 0.57
CA ASP A 305 -15.07 19.30 0.29
C ASP A 305 -14.20 19.79 -0.88
N THR A 306 -12.93 19.31 -0.95
CA THR A 306 -11.97 19.78 -1.96
C THR A 306 -12.13 19.07 -3.31
N GLY A 307 -12.39 17.76 -3.31
CA GLY A 307 -12.48 16.92 -4.51
C GLY A 307 -13.92 16.73 -5.03
N GLY A 308 -14.91 17.00 -4.17
CA GLY A 308 -16.33 16.91 -4.49
C GLY A 308 -16.78 15.50 -4.91
N GLU A 309 -17.94 15.44 -5.56
CA GLU A 309 -18.57 14.18 -6.00
C GLU A 309 -17.70 13.35 -6.95
N LYS A 310 -16.79 13.99 -7.70
CA LYS A 310 -15.85 13.26 -8.57
C LYS A 310 -14.93 12.33 -7.77
N LEU A 311 -14.59 12.70 -6.53
CA LEU A 311 -13.76 11.90 -5.65
C LEU A 311 -14.57 10.92 -4.82
N VAL A 312 -15.59 11.43 -4.10
CA VAL A 312 -16.28 10.65 -3.03
C VAL A 312 -17.63 10.09 -3.48
N GLY A 313 -18.13 10.45 -4.66
CA GLY A 313 -19.49 10.11 -5.09
C GLY A 313 -20.52 10.82 -4.20
N SER A 314 -21.60 10.12 -3.86
CA SER A 314 -22.64 10.64 -2.95
C SER A 314 -22.25 10.53 -1.46
N VAL A 315 -21.15 9.85 -1.13
CA VAL A 315 -20.73 9.56 0.26
C VAL A 315 -19.89 10.72 0.79
N LYS A 316 -20.51 11.64 1.54
CA LYS A 316 -19.81 12.80 2.11
C LYS A 316 -19.14 12.52 3.47
N GLN A 317 -19.53 11.46 4.14
CA GLN A 317 -18.98 11.05 5.44
C GLN A 317 -18.41 9.64 5.35
N LEU A 318 -17.29 9.41 6.00
CA LEU A 318 -16.67 8.11 6.05
C LEU A 318 -17.47 7.19 6.99
N ASP A 319 -17.89 6.03 6.47
CA ASP A 319 -18.43 4.95 7.28
C ASP A 319 -17.26 4.22 7.99
N PRO A 320 -17.20 4.22 9.33
CA PRO A 320 -16.12 3.55 10.06
C PRO A 320 -16.12 2.03 9.89
N GLU A 321 -17.22 1.43 9.44
CA GLU A 321 -17.30 -0.01 9.20
C GLU A 321 -16.53 -0.48 7.96
N ILE A 322 -15.95 0.44 7.19
CA ILE A 322 -15.03 0.06 6.09
C ILE A 322 -13.73 -0.56 6.59
N PHE A 323 -13.38 -0.35 7.86
CA PHE A 323 -12.14 -0.88 8.41
C PHE A 323 -12.30 -2.32 8.88
N TRP A 324 -11.40 -3.18 8.40
CA TRP A 324 -11.32 -4.54 8.90
C TRP A 324 -10.83 -4.54 10.35
N VAL A 325 -11.68 -5.03 11.23
CA VAL A 325 -11.36 -5.23 12.65
C VAL A 325 -11.24 -6.72 12.88
N ASN A 326 -10.13 -7.16 13.46
CA ASN A 326 -9.95 -8.56 13.81
C ASN A 326 -11.03 -8.98 14.84
N SER A 327 -11.85 -9.94 14.49
CA SER A 327 -12.90 -10.49 15.38
C SER A 327 -12.37 -11.42 16.48
N ARG A 328 -11.03 -11.51 16.62
CA ARG A 328 -10.34 -12.33 17.62
C ARG A 328 -9.75 -11.44 18.73
N HIS A 329 -10.61 -10.78 19.47
CA HIS A 329 -10.31 -10.24 20.80
C HIS A 329 -11.34 -10.74 21.79
#